data_90bfcea0595dbb1c8d6b79b985f1854a
#
_entry.id   90bfcea0595dbb1c8d6b79b985f1854a
#
_cell.length_a   1.000
_cell.length_b   1.000
_cell.length_c   1.000
_cell.angle_alpha   90.00
_cell.angle_beta   90.00
_cell.angle_gamma   90.00
#
_symmetry.space_group_name_H-M   'P 1'
#
loop_
_entity.id
_entity.type
_entity.pdbx_description
1 polymer ?
#
loop_
_entity_poly.entity_id
_entity_poly.type
_entity_poly.pdbx_seq_one_letter_code
_entity_poly.pdbx_strand_id
1 'polypeptide(L)'
;MLAAARLRVTAFCGLAIVALAYGTTAISASEPAYQVITRKNVMVPMRDGVRLATDIYLPAQGSDVAPGRFPVVLTRTPYGKDGSLGDAKYYVPRGYVVIAQDTRGRGRSDGTWHWMTDDRQDGCDAIEWIAGQPWCDGKLGMLGCSYVGATQHLAAMGRAPHLVTIVPADPSINHGLGGIIYGGAFRLRVWNWVINNVAKGSAESRDPAVKEVLQQQADNRRHYLMNLPLRRGLTPLRVAPEYEDMLLKMMEHRRNDEFWRFNNIIQYADEHKDIPVFLIGGWYDLFSRSTTETYAALKKAIHGPVHLVMGPWIHGMQGRSHGDVDFGPEAAVDIRPIRAAWYERWLKGRSDGFGTEVPFRTPVRMFVMGSGDGHKTPDGKLYHGGYWRDAADYPLPEARPTKYYLHAGGALSPSVPAEKQSSTTFEFDPKNPVPTVGGCVCCARQIMADGARNQWGGEHTFTWPAPIPLSARNDVIVFTTPPLEHDTEIVGPISVQLWACSSAVDTDFTAKLIDVYPPSKDFPAGFDLIMGDGVLRGRYRESDKSEKMMTPGQVYPFRITLDPCCNRFKKGHRIRVDISSSNFPRFDVNPNSGEPMHDYRRMITAVNTIYHDREHASQIVLPLLPAGR
;
A
#
# COMPACT_ATOMS: atom_id res chain seq x y z
N MET A 1 -39.95 -66.78 21.98
CA MET A 1 -39.77 -66.65 23.44
C MET A 1 -39.00 -65.35 23.70
N LEU A 2 -39.60 -64.55 24.52
CA LEU A 2 -39.29 -63.17 24.83
C LEU A 2 -37.82 -62.93 25.29
N ALA A 3 -37.16 -61.87 24.73
CA ALA A 3 -35.96 -61.29 25.30
C ALA A 3 -36.22 -59.83 25.61
N ALA A 4 -36.05 -59.47 26.86
CA ALA A 4 -36.32 -58.18 27.42
C ALA A 4 -35.28 -57.12 27.03
N ALA A 5 -35.76 -55.97 26.56
CA ALA A 5 -34.94 -54.76 26.32
C ALA A 5 -34.73 -54.03 27.64
N ARG A 6 -33.46 -53.82 28.02
CA ARG A 6 -33.09 -52.87 29.11
C ARG A 6 -32.78 -51.50 28.52
N LEU A 7 -33.58 -50.54 28.82
CA LEU A 7 -33.36 -49.12 28.59
C LEU A 7 -32.21 -48.62 29.51
N ARG A 8 -31.12 -48.12 28.94
CA ARG A 8 -30.15 -47.31 29.70
C ARG A 8 -30.43 -45.83 29.42
N VAL A 9 -30.87 -45.14 30.43
CA VAL A 9 -30.96 -43.69 30.45
C VAL A 9 -29.56 -43.15 30.69
N THR A 10 -28.98 -42.48 29.69
CA THR A 10 -27.74 -41.71 29.83
C THR A 10 -28.14 -40.26 30.09
N ALA A 11 -27.80 -39.77 31.26
CA ALA A 11 -27.96 -38.37 31.63
C ALA A 11 -26.96 -37.52 30.84
N PHE A 12 -27.45 -36.63 29.98
CA PHE A 12 -26.68 -35.58 29.36
C PHE A 12 -26.52 -34.44 30.38
N CYS A 13 -25.28 -34.28 30.92
CA CYS A 13 -24.88 -33.04 31.60
C CYS A 13 -24.68 -31.98 30.51
N GLY A 14 -25.62 -31.07 30.40
CA GLY A 14 -25.50 -29.89 29.56
C GLY A 14 -24.47 -28.95 30.17
N LEU A 15 -23.27 -28.87 29.55
CA LEU A 15 -22.38 -27.74 29.74
C LEU A 15 -23.03 -26.53 29.02
N ALA A 16 -23.56 -25.62 29.77
CA ALA A 16 -23.95 -24.30 29.28
C ALA A 16 -22.66 -23.53 28.97
N ILE A 17 -22.27 -23.49 27.68
CA ILE A 17 -21.28 -22.56 27.17
C ILE A 17 -21.94 -21.18 27.23
N VAL A 18 -21.60 -20.39 28.25
CA VAL A 18 -21.87 -18.96 28.26
C VAL A 18 -20.99 -18.34 27.21
N ALA A 19 -21.50 -18.23 25.99
CA ALA A 19 -20.93 -17.35 24.99
C ALA A 19 -21.11 -15.91 25.52
N LEU A 20 -20.05 -15.33 26.05
CA LEU A 20 -19.94 -13.88 26.21
C LEU A 20 -20.03 -13.27 24.82
N ALA A 21 -21.25 -12.98 24.39
CA ALA A 21 -21.52 -12.12 23.27
C ALA A 21 -20.96 -10.73 23.65
N TYR A 22 -19.75 -10.41 23.22
CA TYR A 22 -19.36 -9.02 23.06
C TYR A 22 -20.35 -8.44 22.06
N GLY A 23 -21.33 -7.73 22.57
CA GLY A 23 -22.29 -6.96 21.78
C GLY A 23 -21.52 -5.90 20.99
N THR A 24 -21.09 -6.25 19.78
CA THR A 24 -20.78 -5.26 18.76
C THR A 24 -22.11 -4.68 18.32
N THR A 25 -22.54 -3.59 18.95
CA THR A 25 -23.57 -2.74 18.37
C THR A 25 -23.01 -2.23 17.06
N ALA A 26 -23.39 -2.88 15.97
CA ALA A 26 -22.96 -2.50 14.64
C ALA A 26 -23.57 -1.13 14.33
N ILE A 27 -22.76 -0.19 13.85
CA ILE A 27 -23.26 1.06 13.27
C ILE A 27 -24.26 0.68 12.18
N SER A 28 -25.55 0.95 12.43
CA SER A 28 -26.62 0.53 11.53
C SER A 28 -26.64 1.47 10.32
N ALA A 29 -26.13 0.99 9.18
CA ALA A 29 -26.48 1.59 7.90
C ALA A 29 -28.01 1.57 7.73
N SER A 30 -28.58 2.56 7.01
CA SER A 30 -30.02 2.58 6.69
C SER A 30 -30.44 1.23 6.11
N GLU A 31 -31.60 0.72 6.54
CA GLU A 31 -32.16 -0.52 5.99
C GLU A 31 -32.48 -0.35 4.48
N PRO A 32 -32.33 -1.42 3.69
CA PRO A 32 -32.69 -1.39 2.28
C PRO A 32 -34.19 -1.10 2.08
N ALA A 33 -34.51 -0.01 1.40
CA ALA A 33 -35.90 0.42 1.14
C ALA A 33 -36.20 0.65 -0.35
N TYR A 34 -35.18 0.67 -1.21
CA TYR A 34 -35.35 1.01 -2.62
C TYR A 34 -34.83 -0.09 -3.54
N GLN A 35 -35.44 -0.17 -4.73
CA GLN A 35 -34.91 -0.90 -5.87
C GLN A 35 -33.92 -0.03 -6.64
N VAL A 36 -33.25 -0.58 -7.65
CA VAL A 36 -32.24 0.11 -8.45
C VAL A 36 -32.72 0.30 -9.88
N ILE A 37 -32.83 1.55 -10.34
CA ILE A 37 -32.96 1.89 -11.75
C ILE A 37 -31.61 2.40 -12.25
N THR A 38 -31.19 1.96 -13.44
CA THR A 38 -29.91 2.30 -14.03
C THR A 38 -30.08 3.12 -15.31
N ARG A 39 -29.37 4.26 -15.39
CA ARG A 39 -29.18 5.01 -16.64
C ARG A 39 -27.72 4.87 -17.05
N LYS A 40 -27.48 4.18 -18.18
CA LYS A 40 -26.12 3.86 -18.63
C LYS A 40 -25.61 4.87 -19.65
N ASN A 41 -24.29 5.10 -19.62
CA ASN A 41 -23.55 5.90 -20.61
C ASN A 41 -24.11 7.30 -20.81
N VAL A 42 -24.54 7.95 -19.74
CA VAL A 42 -24.87 9.38 -19.78
C VAL A 42 -23.56 10.13 -20.00
N MET A 43 -23.48 10.90 -21.08
CA MET A 43 -22.29 11.64 -21.47
C MET A 43 -22.28 12.99 -20.74
N VAL A 44 -21.51 13.08 -19.67
CA VAL A 44 -21.40 14.28 -18.82
C VAL A 44 -20.37 15.23 -19.42
N PRO A 45 -20.75 16.49 -19.80
CA PRO A 45 -19.80 17.43 -20.37
C PRO A 45 -18.87 18.02 -19.32
N MET A 46 -17.58 18.08 -19.64
CA MET A 46 -16.59 18.86 -18.90
C MET A 46 -16.51 20.28 -19.47
N ARG A 47 -15.91 21.22 -18.76
CA ARG A 47 -15.81 22.64 -19.14
C ARG A 47 -15.13 22.90 -20.49
N ASP A 48 -14.27 21.97 -20.93
CA ASP A 48 -13.55 22.02 -22.21
C ASP A 48 -14.30 21.30 -23.35
N GLY A 49 -15.53 20.83 -23.08
CA GLY A 49 -16.38 20.16 -24.05
C GLY A 49 -16.15 18.66 -24.18
N VAL A 50 -15.13 18.08 -23.55
CA VAL A 50 -14.95 16.61 -23.48
C VAL A 50 -16.08 16.00 -22.65
N ARG A 51 -16.62 14.85 -23.08
CA ARG A 51 -17.74 14.20 -22.40
C ARG A 51 -17.31 12.90 -21.76
N LEU A 52 -17.65 12.71 -20.48
CA LEU A 52 -17.28 11.52 -19.73
C LEU A 52 -18.48 10.59 -19.57
N ALA A 53 -18.29 9.32 -19.97
CA ALA A 53 -19.31 8.28 -19.89
C ALA A 53 -19.59 7.91 -18.44
N THR A 54 -20.84 8.05 -18.04
CA THR A 54 -21.29 7.96 -16.66
C THR A 54 -22.50 7.03 -16.55
N ASP A 55 -22.44 6.06 -15.64
CA ASP A 55 -23.60 5.26 -15.24
C ASP A 55 -24.18 5.83 -13.96
N ILE A 56 -25.50 6.00 -13.94
CA ILE A 56 -26.27 6.57 -12.83
C ILE A 56 -27.22 5.50 -12.32
N TYR A 57 -27.05 5.13 -11.05
CA TYR A 57 -27.89 4.17 -10.35
C TYR A 57 -28.76 4.91 -9.35
N LEU A 58 -30.07 4.90 -9.56
CA LEU A 58 -31.06 5.69 -8.84
C LEU A 58 -31.92 4.82 -7.93
N PRO A 59 -32.29 5.30 -6.72
CA PRO A 59 -33.34 4.68 -5.91
C PRO A 59 -34.65 4.64 -6.67
N ALA A 60 -35.36 3.50 -6.61
CA ALA A 60 -36.62 3.26 -7.31
C ALA A 60 -37.69 2.70 -6.39
N GLN A 61 -38.95 3.01 -6.72
CA GLN A 61 -40.16 2.41 -6.14
C GLN A 61 -40.99 1.84 -7.30
N GLY A 62 -41.10 0.52 -7.37
CA GLY A 62 -41.65 -0.16 -8.55
C GLY A 62 -40.80 0.08 -9.79
N SER A 63 -41.41 0.55 -10.88
CA SER A 63 -40.76 0.86 -12.15
C SER A 63 -40.20 2.27 -12.25
N ASP A 64 -40.48 3.14 -11.27
CA ASP A 64 -40.19 4.56 -11.36
C ASP A 64 -39.07 4.97 -10.39
N VAL A 65 -38.35 6.04 -10.77
CA VAL A 65 -37.38 6.67 -9.87
C VAL A 65 -38.14 7.18 -8.64
N ALA A 66 -37.65 6.81 -7.45
CA ALA A 66 -38.27 7.24 -6.19
C ALA A 66 -38.33 8.78 -6.09
N PRO A 67 -39.43 9.35 -5.61
CA PRO A 67 -39.55 10.79 -5.43
C PRO A 67 -38.57 11.30 -4.38
N GLY A 68 -38.11 12.56 -4.57
CA GLY A 68 -37.21 13.23 -3.66
C GLY A 68 -35.80 13.43 -4.21
N ARG A 69 -34.92 13.93 -3.35
CA ARG A 69 -33.50 14.15 -3.64
C ARG A 69 -32.67 13.31 -2.68
N PHE A 70 -31.59 12.76 -3.20
CA PHE A 70 -30.73 11.82 -2.48
C PHE A 70 -29.27 12.29 -2.48
N PRO A 71 -28.52 12.01 -1.41
CA PRO A 71 -27.07 12.19 -1.43
C PRO A 71 -26.43 11.22 -2.42
N VAL A 72 -25.28 11.63 -2.96
CA VAL A 72 -24.60 10.90 -4.03
C VAL A 72 -23.29 10.30 -3.54
N VAL A 73 -23.01 9.08 -3.98
CA VAL A 73 -21.69 8.44 -3.84
C VAL A 73 -21.09 8.25 -5.23
N LEU A 74 -19.96 8.93 -5.49
CA LEU A 74 -19.30 8.99 -6.79
C LEU A 74 -18.03 8.14 -6.82
N THR A 75 -17.87 7.35 -7.88
CA THR A 75 -16.64 6.64 -8.24
C THR A 75 -16.16 7.10 -9.62
N ARG A 76 -14.89 7.54 -9.75
CA ARG A 76 -14.26 7.86 -11.04
C ARG A 76 -13.08 6.91 -11.28
N THR A 77 -13.09 6.20 -12.42
CA THR A 77 -12.20 5.06 -12.64
C THR A 77 -11.62 5.01 -14.06
N PRO A 78 -10.32 4.67 -14.23
CA PRO A 78 -9.75 4.39 -15.55
C PRO A 78 -9.94 2.92 -15.98
N TYR A 79 -10.53 2.08 -15.13
CA TYR A 79 -10.58 0.62 -15.31
C TYR A 79 -11.89 0.11 -15.91
N GLY A 80 -12.82 1.01 -16.21
CA GLY A 80 -14.17 0.68 -16.66
C GLY A 80 -15.20 0.74 -15.52
N LYS A 81 -16.18 1.63 -15.66
CA LYS A 81 -17.22 1.95 -14.68
C LYS A 81 -18.16 0.78 -14.34
N ASP A 82 -18.24 -0.24 -15.20
CA ASP A 82 -19.08 -1.43 -14.97
C ASP A 82 -18.68 -2.20 -13.68
N GLY A 83 -17.43 -2.05 -13.22
CA GLY A 83 -16.95 -2.63 -11.96
C GLY A 83 -17.63 -2.09 -10.69
N SER A 84 -18.31 -0.94 -10.77
CA SER A 84 -18.97 -0.29 -9.62
C SER A 84 -20.38 -0.83 -9.31
N LEU A 85 -20.86 -1.84 -10.03
CA LEU A 85 -22.19 -2.42 -9.82
C LEU A 85 -22.38 -2.99 -8.39
N GLY A 86 -21.30 -3.48 -7.77
CA GLY A 86 -21.32 -3.98 -6.38
C GLY A 86 -21.67 -2.88 -5.38
N ASP A 87 -21.10 -1.70 -5.54
CA ASP A 87 -21.39 -0.54 -4.70
C ASP A 87 -22.81 -0.02 -4.95
N ALA A 88 -23.27 0.00 -6.20
CA ALA A 88 -24.63 0.40 -6.53
C ALA A 88 -25.67 -0.52 -5.83
N LYS A 89 -25.48 -1.84 -5.87
CA LYS A 89 -26.36 -2.81 -5.20
C LYS A 89 -26.35 -2.65 -3.66
N TYR A 90 -25.31 -2.09 -3.08
CA TYR A 90 -25.21 -1.89 -1.65
C TYR A 90 -25.79 -0.55 -1.20
N TYR A 91 -25.44 0.56 -1.87
CA TYR A 91 -25.79 1.91 -1.42
C TYR A 91 -27.15 2.39 -1.94
N VAL A 92 -27.55 2.05 -3.18
CA VAL A 92 -28.81 2.55 -3.75
C VAL A 92 -30.04 2.08 -2.96
N PRO A 93 -30.16 0.80 -2.54
CA PRO A 93 -31.27 0.38 -1.70
C PRO A 93 -31.35 1.14 -0.36
N ARG A 94 -30.24 1.72 0.08
CA ARG A 94 -30.12 2.52 1.33
C ARG A 94 -30.39 4.00 1.14
N GLY A 95 -30.90 4.42 -0.01
CA GLY A 95 -31.28 5.81 -0.29
C GLY A 95 -30.10 6.71 -0.67
N TYR A 96 -29.16 6.19 -1.43
CA TYR A 96 -28.11 6.95 -2.12
C TYR A 96 -28.30 6.85 -3.63
N VAL A 97 -27.92 7.88 -4.36
CA VAL A 97 -27.60 7.72 -5.78
C VAL A 97 -26.15 7.30 -5.89
N VAL A 98 -25.87 6.27 -6.69
CA VAL A 98 -24.49 5.84 -6.97
C VAL A 98 -24.15 6.22 -8.40
N ILE A 99 -22.97 6.79 -8.58
CA ILE A 99 -22.46 7.20 -9.88
C ILE A 99 -21.10 6.57 -10.13
N ALA A 100 -20.98 5.93 -11.30
CA ALA A 100 -19.72 5.40 -11.78
C ALA A 100 -19.37 6.09 -13.11
N GLN A 101 -18.19 6.74 -13.15
CA GLN A 101 -17.73 7.49 -14.32
C GLN A 101 -16.39 6.97 -14.79
N ASP A 102 -16.29 6.68 -16.10
CA ASP A 102 -15.00 6.46 -16.75
C ASP A 102 -14.23 7.78 -16.81
N THR A 103 -12.94 7.77 -16.43
CA THR A 103 -12.09 8.95 -16.57
C THR A 103 -11.85 9.28 -18.06
N ARG A 104 -11.40 10.50 -18.32
CA ARG A 104 -11.09 11.01 -19.68
C ARG A 104 -10.23 10.02 -20.46
N GLY A 105 -10.59 9.76 -21.73
CA GLY A 105 -9.89 8.84 -22.62
C GLY A 105 -9.92 7.36 -22.21
N ARG A 106 -10.77 6.99 -21.23
CA ARG A 106 -10.89 5.61 -20.75
C ARG A 106 -12.32 5.08 -20.95
N GLY A 107 -12.42 3.75 -21.09
CA GLY A 107 -13.71 3.09 -21.25
C GLY A 107 -14.52 3.63 -22.43
N ARG A 108 -15.61 4.35 -22.14
CA ARG A 108 -16.49 4.98 -23.13
C ARG A 108 -16.45 6.51 -23.08
N SER A 109 -15.57 7.10 -22.28
CA SER A 109 -15.35 8.54 -22.24
C SER A 109 -14.61 9.04 -23.46
N ASP A 110 -14.92 10.27 -23.87
CA ASP A 110 -14.22 11.00 -24.92
C ASP A 110 -12.85 11.50 -24.42
N GLY A 111 -12.04 12.06 -25.32
CA GLY A 111 -10.75 12.68 -25.05
C GLY A 111 -9.58 11.71 -24.98
N THR A 112 -8.42 12.23 -24.63
CA THR A 112 -7.16 11.50 -24.43
C THR A 112 -6.89 11.32 -22.95
N TRP A 113 -6.43 10.16 -22.54
CA TRP A 113 -6.08 9.92 -21.13
C TRP A 113 -4.68 10.42 -20.83
N HIS A 114 -4.60 11.36 -19.90
CA HIS A 114 -3.35 11.79 -19.30
C HIS A 114 -3.38 11.37 -17.82
N TRP A 115 -2.42 10.54 -17.44
CA TRP A 115 -2.43 9.88 -16.14
C TRP A 115 -2.60 10.84 -14.96
N MET A 116 -3.80 10.86 -14.38
CA MET A 116 -4.23 11.67 -13.23
C MET A 116 -4.18 13.19 -13.40
N THR A 117 -3.57 13.75 -14.45
CA THR A 117 -3.38 15.20 -14.56
C THR A 117 -4.68 15.95 -14.78
N ASP A 118 -5.63 15.37 -15.50
CA ASP A 118 -6.93 15.96 -15.76
C ASP A 118 -7.96 15.67 -14.64
N ASP A 119 -7.69 14.68 -13.79
CA ASP A 119 -8.67 14.17 -12.82
C ASP A 119 -9.05 15.20 -11.75
N ARG A 120 -8.17 16.18 -11.45
CA ARG A 120 -8.49 17.29 -10.54
C ARG A 120 -9.63 18.14 -11.10
N GLN A 121 -9.52 18.55 -12.36
CA GLN A 121 -10.49 19.42 -13.01
C GLN A 121 -11.76 18.67 -13.41
N ASP A 122 -11.61 17.52 -14.05
CA ASP A 122 -12.73 16.65 -14.44
C ASP A 122 -13.55 16.21 -13.21
N GLY A 123 -12.88 15.99 -12.07
CA GLY A 123 -13.54 15.65 -10.81
C GLY A 123 -14.44 16.78 -10.33
N CYS A 124 -13.98 18.05 -10.41
CA CYS A 124 -14.79 19.20 -10.06
C CYS A 124 -15.98 19.36 -11.00
N ASP A 125 -15.76 19.28 -12.32
CA ASP A 125 -16.81 19.45 -13.32
C ASP A 125 -17.89 18.37 -13.20
N ALA A 126 -17.49 17.12 -12.97
CA ALA A 126 -18.42 16.02 -12.74
C ALA A 126 -19.26 16.26 -11.47
N ILE A 127 -18.65 16.69 -10.37
CA ILE A 127 -19.35 16.98 -9.11
C ILE A 127 -20.37 18.11 -9.30
N GLU A 128 -20.00 19.21 -9.98
CA GLU A 128 -20.90 20.32 -10.25
C GLU A 128 -22.09 19.90 -11.12
N TRP A 129 -21.82 19.14 -12.20
CA TRP A 129 -22.90 18.64 -13.05
C TRP A 129 -23.87 17.75 -12.28
N ILE A 130 -23.36 16.85 -11.42
CA ILE A 130 -24.15 15.93 -10.60
C ILE A 130 -25.01 16.72 -9.59
N ALA A 131 -24.42 17.73 -8.94
CA ALA A 131 -25.13 18.55 -7.96
C ALA A 131 -26.32 19.32 -8.55
N GLY A 132 -26.24 19.69 -9.84
CA GLY A 132 -27.32 20.32 -10.58
C GLY A 132 -28.46 19.40 -11.00
N GLN A 133 -28.38 18.08 -10.78
CA GLN A 133 -29.41 17.15 -11.19
C GLN A 133 -30.63 17.15 -10.25
N PRO A 134 -31.85 16.96 -10.77
CA PRO A 134 -33.09 17.06 -9.97
C PRO A 134 -33.21 15.99 -8.85
N TRP A 135 -32.51 14.87 -9.00
CA TRP A 135 -32.49 13.77 -8.01
C TRP A 135 -31.38 13.92 -6.96
N CYS A 136 -30.47 14.90 -7.08
CA CYS A 136 -29.38 15.14 -6.16
C CYS A 136 -29.80 16.15 -5.07
N ASP A 137 -29.46 15.89 -3.80
CA ASP A 137 -29.68 16.81 -2.69
C ASP A 137 -28.56 17.87 -2.52
N GLY A 138 -27.56 17.86 -3.42
CA GLY A 138 -26.41 18.76 -3.41
C GLY A 138 -25.23 18.27 -2.56
N LYS A 139 -25.29 17.08 -1.99
CA LYS A 139 -24.22 16.49 -1.17
C LYS A 139 -23.60 15.29 -1.85
N LEU A 140 -22.30 15.35 -2.09
CA LEU A 140 -21.55 14.26 -2.70
C LEU A 140 -20.45 13.75 -1.78
N GLY A 141 -20.36 12.40 -1.71
CA GLY A 141 -19.19 11.69 -1.20
C GLY A 141 -18.52 10.91 -2.31
N MET A 142 -17.25 10.56 -2.13
CA MET A 142 -16.53 9.70 -3.07
C MET A 142 -15.98 8.48 -2.38
N LEU A 143 -15.88 7.36 -3.11
CA LEU A 143 -15.24 6.11 -2.66
C LEU A 143 -14.36 5.49 -3.74
N GLY A 144 -13.48 4.61 -3.32
CA GLY A 144 -12.68 3.77 -4.21
C GLY A 144 -11.27 3.51 -3.70
N CYS A 145 -10.60 2.56 -4.34
CA CYS A 145 -9.27 2.11 -3.97
C CYS A 145 -8.25 2.51 -5.06
N SER A 146 -6.99 2.71 -4.67
CA SER A 146 -5.88 2.90 -5.60
C SER A 146 -5.98 4.19 -6.43
N TYR A 147 -5.97 4.10 -7.76
CA TYR A 147 -6.24 5.22 -8.66
C TYR A 147 -7.59 5.90 -8.31
N VAL A 148 -8.61 5.09 -8.05
CA VAL A 148 -9.95 5.58 -7.65
C VAL A 148 -9.91 6.23 -6.25
N GLY A 149 -8.94 5.90 -5.42
CA GLY A 149 -8.61 6.62 -4.19
C GLY A 149 -7.95 7.98 -4.48
N ALA A 150 -7.06 8.02 -5.47
CA ALA A 150 -6.41 9.26 -5.89
C ALA A 150 -7.39 10.28 -6.48
N THR A 151 -8.35 9.85 -7.33
CA THR A 151 -9.35 10.76 -7.94
C THR A 151 -10.17 11.53 -6.90
N GLN A 152 -10.35 10.96 -5.69
CA GLN A 152 -11.03 11.62 -4.58
C GLN A 152 -10.20 12.78 -4.00
N HIS A 153 -8.91 12.52 -3.71
CA HIS A 153 -7.99 13.55 -3.26
C HIS A 153 -7.82 14.66 -4.30
N LEU A 154 -7.72 14.29 -5.58
CA LEU A 154 -7.59 15.27 -6.67
C LEU A 154 -8.82 16.17 -6.77
N ALA A 155 -10.04 15.64 -6.66
CA ALA A 155 -11.26 16.44 -6.60
C ALA A 155 -11.30 17.35 -5.35
N ALA A 156 -10.84 16.86 -4.20
CA ALA A 156 -10.72 17.64 -2.98
C ALA A 156 -9.67 18.76 -3.10
N MET A 157 -8.53 18.50 -3.75
CA MET A 157 -7.53 19.52 -4.11
C MET A 157 -8.09 20.56 -5.09
N GLY A 158 -9.04 20.19 -5.94
CA GLY A 158 -9.81 21.10 -6.79
C GLY A 158 -10.87 21.93 -6.05
N ARG A 159 -11.11 21.63 -4.77
CA ARG A 159 -12.09 22.30 -3.89
C ARG A 159 -13.51 22.31 -4.44
N ALA A 160 -13.95 21.23 -5.13
CA ALA A 160 -15.30 21.11 -5.68
C ALA A 160 -16.37 21.46 -4.60
N PRO A 161 -17.28 22.45 -4.84
CA PRO A 161 -18.15 22.98 -3.79
C PRO A 161 -19.04 21.94 -3.11
N HIS A 162 -19.64 21.04 -3.89
CA HIS A 162 -20.59 20.03 -3.43
C HIS A 162 -19.93 18.74 -2.91
N LEU A 163 -18.60 18.63 -2.94
CA LEU A 163 -17.89 17.50 -2.32
C LEU A 163 -17.90 17.68 -0.79
N VAL A 164 -18.59 16.80 -0.09
CA VAL A 164 -18.80 16.84 1.36
C VAL A 164 -17.82 15.96 2.12
N THR A 165 -17.43 14.82 1.55
CA THR A 165 -16.51 13.87 2.19
C THR A 165 -15.86 12.93 1.18
N ILE A 166 -14.71 12.34 1.54
CA ILE A 166 -14.04 11.31 0.77
C ILE A 166 -13.66 10.11 1.63
N VAL A 167 -13.67 8.91 1.01
CA VAL A 167 -13.28 7.65 1.65
C VAL A 167 -12.28 6.91 0.75
N PRO A 168 -11.05 7.41 0.61
CA PRO A 168 -10.03 6.77 -0.19
C PRO A 168 -9.43 5.55 0.52
N ALA A 169 -9.38 4.42 -0.19
CA ALA A 169 -8.67 3.23 0.25
C ALA A 169 -7.38 3.08 -0.56
N ASP A 170 -6.27 2.77 0.14
CA ASP A 170 -4.96 2.54 -0.48
C ASP A 170 -4.65 3.54 -1.60
N PRO A 171 -4.79 4.87 -1.39
CA PRO A 171 -4.80 5.84 -2.48
C PRO A 171 -3.45 5.94 -3.19
N SER A 172 -3.49 5.91 -4.53
CA SER A 172 -2.31 6.05 -5.41
C SER A 172 -1.88 7.51 -5.51
N ILE A 173 -1.27 8.04 -4.46
CA ILE A 173 -0.86 9.44 -4.30
C ILE A 173 0.60 9.55 -3.88
N ASN A 174 1.12 10.79 -3.84
CA ASN A 174 2.48 11.12 -3.41
C ASN A 174 3.57 10.38 -4.20
N HIS A 175 3.42 10.34 -5.52
CA HIS A 175 4.25 9.49 -6.39
C HIS A 175 5.73 9.84 -6.35
N GLY A 176 6.09 11.10 -6.24
CA GLY A 176 7.48 11.56 -6.06
C GLY A 176 8.05 11.31 -4.65
N LEU A 177 7.18 10.96 -3.66
CA LEU A 177 7.53 10.82 -2.24
C LEU A 177 7.30 9.40 -1.69
N GLY A 178 7.37 8.37 -2.51
CA GLY A 178 7.20 6.98 -2.05
C GLY A 178 6.11 6.20 -2.78
N GLY A 179 5.22 6.85 -3.52
CA GLY A 179 4.19 6.17 -4.32
C GLY A 179 4.76 5.41 -5.52
N ILE A 180 5.61 6.05 -6.31
CA ILE A 180 6.34 5.47 -7.46
C ILE A 180 7.85 5.59 -7.27
N ILE A 181 8.33 6.77 -6.91
CA ILE A 181 9.74 7.00 -6.58
C ILE A 181 9.92 6.79 -5.08
N TYR A 182 10.79 5.88 -4.71
CA TYR A 182 11.08 5.56 -3.31
C TYR A 182 12.59 5.71 -3.07
N GLY A 183 12.99 6.74 -2.34
CA GLY A 183 14.41 7.04 -2.13
C GLY A 183 15.22 7.18 -3.41
N GLY A 184 14.61 7.70 -4.50
CA GLY A 184 15.24 7.83 -5.83
C GLY A 184 15.16 6.57 -6.71
N ALA A 185 14.75 5.41 -6.17
CA ALA A 185 14.53 4.20 -6.95
C ALA A 185 13.10 4.15 -7.50
N PHE A 186 12.94 3.57 -8.70
CA PHE A 186 11.65 3.44 -9.38
C PHE A 186 11.00 2.09 -9.07
N ARG A 187 9.72 2.10 -8.70
CA ARG A 187 8.95 0.88 -8.49
C ARG A 187 8.53 0.23 -9.81
N LEU A 188 9.21 -0.85 -10.20
CA LEU A 188 9.02 -1.52 -11.49
C LEU A 188 7.64 -2.14 -11.70
N ARG A 189 6.83 -2.29 -10.64
CA ARG A 189 5.43 -2.67 -10.78
C ARG A 189 4.64 -1.75 -11.72
N VAL A 190 5.04 -0.47 -11.82
CA VAL A 190 4.37 0.52 -12.68
C VAL A 190 4.40 0.09 -14.13
N TRP A 191 5.54 -0.43 -14.60
CA TRP A 191 5.67 -1.00 -15.94
C TRP A 191 4.66 -2.14 -16.17
N ASN A 192 4.57 -3.08 -15.21
CA ASN A 192 3.60 -4.18 -15.28
C ASN A 192 2.15 -3.68 -15.25
N TRP A 193 1.87 -2.67 -14.40
CA TRP A 193 0.55 -2.07 -14.28
C TRP A 193 0.12 -1.37 -15.58
N VAL A 194 1.00 -0.59 -16.21
CA VAL A 194 0.73 0.10 -17.48
C VAL A 194 0.35 -0.91 -18.57
N ILE A 195 1.16 -1.95 -18.76
CA ILE A 195 0.89 -2.97 -19.80
C ILE A 195 -0.43 -3.71 -19.52
N ASN A 196 -0.62 -4.20 -18.29
CA ASN A 196 -1.74 -5.08 -18.01
C ASN A 196 -3.08 -4.36 -17.85
N ASN A 197 -3.09 -3.21 -17.19
CA ASN A 197 -4.33 -2.57 -16.76
C ASN A 197 -4.72 -1.38 -17.61
N VAL A 198 -3.76 -0.63 -18.12
CA VAL A 198 -4.01 0.64 -18.81
C VAL A 198 -3.87 0.50 -20.30
N ALA A 199 -2.74 0.05 -20.80
CA ALA A 199 -2.52 -0.07 -22.24
C ALA A 199 -3.50 -1.03 -22.91
N LYS A 200 -3.82 -2.17 -22.27
CA LYS A 200 -4.84 -3.11 -22.76
C LYS A 200 -6.28 -2.56 -22.80
N GLY A 201 -6.55 -1.50 -22.05
CA GLY A 201 -7.86 -0.82 -22.07
C GLY A 201 -7.86 0.50 -22.83
N SER A 202 -6.80 0.81 -23.56
CA SER A 202 -6.68 1.99 -24.41
C SER A 202 -7.51 1.88 -25.69
N ALA A 203 -7.65 2.99 -26.42
CA ALA A 203 -8.30 3.01 -27.72
C ALA A 203 -7.56 2.12 -28.73
N GLU A 204 -6.23 2.17 -28.72
CA GLU A 204 -5.33 1.39 -29.58
C GLU A 204 -5.50 -0.12 -29.35
N SER A 205 -5.76 -0.54 -28.13
CA SER A 205 -5.98 -1.96 -27.79
C SER A 205 -7.29 -2.55 -28.36
N ARG A 206 -8.13 -1.75 -29.03
CA ARG A 206 -9.28 -2.22 -29.80
C ARG A 206 -8.83 -2.89 -31.11
N ASP A 207 -7.65 -2.55 -31.62
CA ASP A 207 -7.02 -3.25 -32.72
C ASP A 207 -6.55 -4.64 -32.25
N PRO A 208 -7.01 -5.75 -32.87
CA PRO A 208 -6.59 -7.10 -32.52
C PRO A 208 -5.07 -7.31 -32.58
N ALA A 209 -4.38 -6.72 -33.57
CA ALA A 209 -2.93 -6.82 -33.71
C ALA A 209 -2.18 -6.14 -32.55
N VAL A 210 -2.62 -4.95 -32.17
CA VAL A 210 -2.07 -4.24 -30.99
C VAL A 210 -2.31 -5.05 -29.71
N LYS A 211 -3.53 -5.59 -29.54
CA LYS A 211 -3.88 -6.42 -28.40
C LYS A 211 -3.00 -7.67 -28.30
N GLU A 212 -2.74 -8.33 -29.43
CA GLU A 212 -1.87 -9.50 -29.49
C GLU A 212 -0.44 -9.16 -29.09
N VAL A 213 0.15 -8.09 -29.62
CA VAL A 213 1.48 -7.61 -29.24
C VAL A 213 1.55 -7.33 -27.75
N LEU A 214 0.58 -6.60 -27.18
CA LEU A 214 0.55 -6.31 -25.75
C LEU A 214 0.43 -7.59 -24.90
N GLN A 215 -0.32 -8.60 -25.38
CA GLN A 215 -0.45 -9.88 -24.66
C GLN A 215 0.87 -10.66 -24.70
N GLN A 216 1.49 -10.85 -25.87
CA GLN A 216 2.78 -11.52 -26.00
C GLN A 216 3.85 -10.88 -25.12
N GLN A 217 3.86 -9.55 -25.05
CA GLN A 217 4.80 -8.81 -24.23
C GLN A 217 4.51 -8.92 -22.73
N ALA A 218 3.24 -9.03 -22.36
CA ALA A 218 2.87 -9.33 -20.99
C ALA A 218 3.40 -10.71 -20.54
N ASP A 219 3.50 -11.67 -21.43
CA ASP A 219 4.05 -12.99 -21.16
C ASP A 219 5.59 -12.98 -21.04
N ASN A 220 6.25 -12.06 -21.74
CA ASN A 220 7.70 -11.88 -21.73
C ASN A 220 8.23 -10.81 -20.73
N ARG A 221 7.40 -10.34 -19.81
CA ARG A 221 7.72 -9.23 -18.90
C ARG A 221 8.99 -9.43 -18.09
N ARG A 222 9.30 -10.66 -17.69
CA ARG A 222 10.53 -10.99 -16.96
C ARG A 222 11.77 -10.65 -17.77
N HIS A 223 11.77 -10.98 -19.06
CA HIS A 223 12.87 -10.70 -19.97
C HIS A 223 13.16 -9.19 -20.08
N TYR A 224 12.11 -8.36 -20.20
CA TYR A 224 12.27 -6.92 -20.27
C TYR A 224 12.86 -6.34 -18.97
N LEU A 225 12.43 -6.80 -17.82
CA LEU A 225 12.93 -6.32 -16.54
C LEU A 225 14.40 -6.67 -16.31
N MET A 226 14.87 -7.80 -16.85
CA MET A 226 16.28 -8.18 -16.78
C MET A 226 17.17 -7.40 -17.76
N ASN A 227 16.59 -6.63 -18.70
CA ASN A 227 17.28 -5.87 -19.73
C ASN A 227 16.98 -4.37 -19.65
N LEU A 228 16.96 -3.82 -18.44
CA LEU A 228 16.83 -2.38 -18.22
C LEU A 228 18.09 -1.62 -18.70
N PRO A 229 18.00 -0.34 -19.07
CA PRO A 229 16.81 0.51 -19.02
C PRO A 229 15.88 0.29 -20.22
N LEU A 230 14.59 0.58 -20.02
CA LEU A 230 13.63 0.61 -21.13
C LEU A 230 13.92 1.80 -22.04
N ARG A 231 13.90 1.60 -23.35
CA ARG A 231 14.16 2.66 -24.35
C ARG A 231 12.98 2.84 -25.28
N ARG A 232 12.71 4.09 -25.66
CA ARG A 232 11.64 4.48 -26.58
C ARG A 232 11.71 3.68 -27.88
N GLY A 233 10.58 3.20 -28.35
CA GLY A 233 10.43 2.40 -29.57
C GLY A 233 10.92 0.95 -29.44
N LEU A 234 11.55 0.59 -28.30
CA LEU A 234 12.04 -0.78 -28.05
C LEU A 234 11.25 -1.50 -26.95
N THR A 235 10.27 -0.83 -26.35
CA THR A 235 9.41 -1.46 -25.34
C THR A 235 8.20 -2.13 -26.01
N PRO A 236 7.52 -3.03 -25.30
CA PRO A 236 6.22 -3.56 -25.76
C PRO A 236 5.16 -2.49 -26.02
N LEU A 237 5.28 -1.34 -25.35
CA LEU A 237 4.33 -0.24 -25.46
C LEU A 237 4.51 0.60 -26.72
N ARG A 238 5.52 0.33 -27.59
CA ARG A 238 5.69 1.03 -28.88
C ARG A 238 4.43 1.00 -29.76
N VAL A 239 3.54 0.02 -29.56
CA VAL A 239 2.24 -0.07 -30.24
C VAL A 239 1.16 0.79 -29.58
N ALA A 240 1.45 1.43 -28.47
CA ALA A 240 0.62 2.39 -27.74
C ALA A 240 1.50 3.54 -27.24
N PRO A 241 1.98 4.41 -28.13
CA PRO A 241 3.11 5.34 -27.90
C PRO A 241 2.83 6.36 -26.79
N GLU A 242 1.59 6.76 -26.56
CA GLU A 242 1.24 7.67 -25.46
C GLU A 242 1.50 7.02 -24.09
N TYR A 243 1.25 5.70 -23.95
CA TYR A 243 1.54 4.96 -22.73
C TYR A 243 3.04 4.67 -22.56
N GLU A 244 3.77 4.46 -23.67
CA GLU A 244 5.23 4.35 -23.65
C GLU A 244 5.85 5.66 -23.16
N ASP A 245 5.42 6.78 -23.73
CA ASP A 245 5.85 8.12 -23.35
C ASP A 245 5.62 8.42 -21.88
N MET A 246 4.40 8.15 -21.41
CA MET A 246 4.03 8.34 -20.00
C MET A 246 4.95 7.54 -19.08
N LEU A 247 5.16 6.25 -19.36
CA LEU A 247 6.01 5.39 -18.53
C LEU A 247 7.45 5.87 -18.51
N LEU A 248 8.02 6.20 -19.68
CA LEU A 248 9.41 6.66 -19.80
C LEU A 248 9.60 8.01 -19.09
N LYS A 249 8.66 8.94 -19.20
CA LYS A 249 8.67 10.19 -18.44
C LYS A 249 8.64 9.94 -16.92
N MET A 250 7.81 9.00 -16.43
CA MET A 250 7.82 8.62 -15.02
C MET A 250 9.19 8.06 -14.59
N MET A 251 9.87 7.32 -15.47
CA MET A 251 11.19 6.75 -15.21
C MET A 251 12.32 7.79 -15.30
N GLU A 252 12.13 8.89 -16.00
CA GLU A 252 13.06 10.03 -16.07
C GLU A 252 12.97 10.91 -14.81
N HIS A 253 11.76 11.15 -14.29
CA HIS A 253 11.50 11.99 -13.13
C HIS A 253 11.71 11.23 -11.81
N ARG A 254 12.99 11.04 -11.42
CA ARG A 254 13.39 10.30 -10.21
C ARG A 254 13.41 11.14 -8.94
N ARG A 255 13.11 12.41 -9.06
CA ARG A 255 13.15 13.41 -7.99
C ARG A 255 11.73 13.79 -7.62
N ASN A 256 11.55 14.31 -6.43
CA ASN A 256 10.33 14.99 -6.02
C ASN A 256 10.29 16.40 -6.62
N ASP A 257 10.08 16.44 -7.94
CA ASP A 257 10.06 17.67 -8.77
C ASP A 257 8.61 18.07 -9.16
N GLU A 258 8.49 19.14 -9.95
CA GLU A 258 7.21 19.68 -10.39
C GLU A 258 6.37 18.69 -11.21
N PHE A 259 7.02 17.70 -11.86
CA PHE A 259 6.29 16.65 -12.58
C PHE A 259 5.32 15.88 -11.69
N TRP A 260 5.64 15.70 -10.39
CA TRP A 260 4.81 14.97 -9.42
C TRP A 260 3.85 15.85 -8.62
N ARG A 261 3.90 17.18 -8.80
CA ARG A 261 3.10 18.13 -8.02
C ARG A 261 1.60 17.83 -8.03
N PHE A 262 1.05 17.44 -9.18
CA PHE A 262 -0.40 17.21 -9.35
C PHE A 262 -0.98 16.19 -8.37
N ASN A 263 -0.14 15.30 -7.85
CA ASN A 263 -0.54 14.16 -7.02
C ASN A 263 0.13 14.17 -5.63
N ASN A 264 0.83 15.25 -5.28
CA ASN A 264 1.58 15.36 -4.04
C ASN A 264 0.72 15.99 -2.93
N ILE A 265 -0.05 15.13 -2.24
CA ILE A 265 -0.97 15.56 -1.17
C ILE A 265 -0.20 15.97 0.10
N ILE A 266 0.91 15.30 0.42
CA ILE A 266 1.67 15.57 1.65
C ILE A 266 2.23 16.98 1.66
N GLN A 267 2.83 17.45 0.58
CA GLN A 267 3.46 18.76 0.50
C GLN A 267 2.46 19.90 0.27
N TYR A 268 1.29 19.60 -0.29
CA TYR A 268 0.26 20.58 -0.65
C TYR A 268 -1.07 20.30 0.07
N ALA A 269 -0.97 19.80 1.31
CA ALA A 269 -2.14 19.45 2.12
C ALA A 269 -3.04 20.66 2.44
N ASP A 270 -2.48 21.88 2.44
CA ASP A 270 -3.20 23.14 2.60
C ASP A 270 -4.07 23.52 1.40
N GLU A 271 -3.78 22.96 0.21
CA GLU A 271 -4.68 23.11 -0.96
C GLU A 271 -5.91 22.19 -0.86
N HIS A 272 -5.87 21.17 -0.02
CA HIS A 272 -6.97 20.23 0.14
C HIS A 272 -8.21 20.92 0.71
N LYS A 273 -9.40 20.57 0.20
CA LYS A 273 -10.64 21.09 0.74
C LYS A 273 -10.80 20.66 2.20
N ASP A 274 -11.27 21.57 3.06
CA ASP A 274 -11.54 21.30 4.47
C ASP A 274 -12.86 20.50 4.61
N ILE A 275 -12.77 19.19 4.52
CA ILE A 275 -13.87 18.23 4.59
C ILE A 275 -13.47 17.01 5.41
N PRO A 276 -14.42 16.25 5.95
CA PRO A 276 -14.19 14.96 6.57
C PRO A 276 -13.50 13.97 5.60
N VAL A 277 -12.43 13.31 6.06
CA VAL A 277 -11.65 12.34 5.28
C VAL A 277 -11.51 11.04 6.06
N PHE A 278 -11.86 9.92 5.45
CA PHE A 278 -11.68 8.59 6.03
C PHE A 278 -10.72 7.76 5.21
N LEU A 279 -9.46 7.68 5.65
CA LEU A 279 -8.39 6.91 5.02
C LEU A 279 -8.44 5.44 5.45
N ILE A 280 -8.33 4.54 4.47
CA ILE A 280 -8.24 3.10 4.70
C ILE A 280 -6.95 2.62 4.05
N GLY A 281 -6.17 1.79 4.75
CA GLY A 281 -4.92 1.25 4.22
C GLY A 281 -4.55 -0.10 4.81
N GLY A 282 -3.51 -0.71 4.24
CA GLY A 282 -2.93 -1.97 4.68
C GLY A 282 -1.45 -1.85 5.03
N TRP A 283 -0.99 -2.59 6.07
CA TRP A 283 0.43 -2.60 6.43
C TRP A 283 1.31 -3.23 5.35
N TYR A 284 0.76 -4.14 4.54
CA TYR A 284 1.44 -4.74 3.39
C TYR A 284 1.01 -4.13 2.05
N ASP A 285 0.27 -3.00 2.09
CA ASP A 285 -0.04 -2.24 0.88
C ASP A 285 1.16 -1.39 0.44
N LEU A 286 1.33 -1.26 -0.88
CA LEU A 286 2.43 -0.44 -1.42
C LEU A 286 2.30 1.05 -1.11
N PHE A 287 1.10 1.53 -0.76
CA PHE A 287 0.84 2.91 -0.35
C PHE A 287 0.70 3.07 1.18
N SER A 288 1.05 2.04 1.97
CA SER A 288 0.98 2.07 3.43
C SER A 288 1.64 3.33 4.02
N ARG A 289 2.87 3.63 3.59
CA ARG A 289 3.60 4.84 3.97
C ARG A 289 2.88 6.11 3.48
N SER A 290 2.50 6.14 2.20
CA SER A 290 1.81 7.30 1.60
C SER A 290 0.48 7.59 2.31
N THR A 291 -0.30 6.55 2.66
CA THR A 291 -1.57 6.68 3.38
C THR A 291 -1.37 7.24 4.79
N THR A 292 -0.42 6.70 5.55
CA THR A 292 -0.15 7.15 6.93
C THR A 292 0.46 8.55 6.99
N GLU A 293 1.38 8.90 6.09
CA GLU A 293 1.95 10.24 5.99
C GLU A 293 0.91 11.27 5.52
N THR A 294 -0.02 10.88 4.63
CA THR A 294 -1.14 11.74 4.21
C THR A 294 -2.11 11.99 5.36
N TYR A 295 -2.41 11.00 6.20
CA TYR A 295 -3.18 11.20 7.43
C TYR A 295 -2.55 12.30 8.29
N ALA A 296 -1.25 12.18 8.58
CA ALA A 296 -0.54 13.12 9.42
C ALA A 296 -0.46 14.54 8.80
N ALA A 297 -0.36 14.65 7.47
CA ALA A 297 -0.35 15.92 6.75
C ALA A 297 -1.72 16.60 6.77
N LEU A 298 -2.78 15.87 6.41
CA LEU A 298 -4.15 16.40 6.39
C LEU A 298 -4.63 16.81 7.78
N LYS A 299 -4.33 16.01 8.82
CA LYS A 299 -4.70 16.34 10.19
C LYS A 299 -4.13 17.67 10.66
N LYS A 300 -3.01 18.12 10.11
CA LYS A 300 -2.40 19.45 10.40
C LYS A 300 -2.97 20.57 9.54
N ALA A 301 -3.42 20.24 8.32
CA ALA A 301 -3.77 21.23 7.31
C ALA A 301 -5.27 21.57 7.28
N ILE A 302 -6.16 20.66 7.68
CA ILE A 302 -7.60 20.86 7.64
C ILE A 302 -8.23 20.73 9.03
N HIS A 303 -9.40 21.37 9.22
CA HIS A 303 -10.16 21.32 10.48
C HIS A 303 -11.17 20.18 10.50
N GLY A 304 -11.62 19.71 9.34
CA GLY A 304 -12.51 18.56 9.21
C GLY A 304 -11.87 17.30 9.81
N PRO A 305 -12.66 16.38 10.37
CA PRO A 305 -12.11 15.18 10.98
C PRO A 305 -11.42 14.30 9.94
N VAL A 306 -10.20 13.88 10.25
CA VAL A 306 -9.44 12.90 9.49
C VAL A 306 -9.37 11.60 10.28
N HIS A 307 -9.92 10.52 9.72
CA HIS A 307 -9.87 9.19 10.31
C HIS A 307 -8.98 8.25 9.49
N LEU A 308 -8.35 7.29 10.18
CA LEU A 308 -7.45 6.30 9.60
C LEU A 308 -7.77 4.90 10.11
N VAL A 309 -7.95 3.96 9.20
CA VAL A 309 -7.98 2.52 9.51
C VAL A 309 -6.86 1.82 8.77
N MET A 310 -5.99 1.10 9.51
CA MET A 310 -4.88 0.31 8.96
C MET A 310 -5.01 -1.15 9.38
N GLY A 311 -5.24 -2.04 8.42
CA GLY A 311 -5.29 -3.48 8.65
C GLY A 311 -3.98 -4.19 8.23
N PRO A 312 -3.84 -5.50 8.46
CA PRO A 312 -2.68 -6.28 8.01
C PRO A 312 -2.77 -6.63 6.52
N TRP A 313 -3.40 -5.77 5.74
CA TRP A 313 -3.90 -6.02 4.40
C TRP A 313 -2.87 -5.71 3.32
N ILE A 314 -3.09 -6.33 2.17
CA ILE A 314 -2.47 -5.97 0.89
C ILE A 314 -3.44 -5.11 0.08
N HIS A 315 -3.01 -4.61 -1.06
CA HIS A 315 -3.72 -3.66 -1.91
C HIS A 315 -5.16 -4.07 -2.26
N GLY A 316 -6.13 -3.29 -1.76
CA GLY A 316 -7.55 -3.47 -2.03
C GLY A 316 -8.19 -4.74 -1.45
N MET A 317 -7.52 -5.46 -0.57
CA MET A 317 -7.98 -6.75 -0.04
C MET A 317 -7.96 -6.77 1.49
N GLN A 318 -9.14 -6.71 2.12
CA GLN A 318 -9.33 -6.73 3.58
C GLN A 318 -9.53 -8.18 4.10
N GLY A 319 -8.63 -9.08 3.67
CA GLY A 319 -8.71 -10.50 4.00
C GLY A 319 -8.02 -10.89 5.30
N ARG A 320 -8.27 -12.12 5.72
CA ARG A 320 -7.69 -12.74 6.92
C ARG A 320 -6.21 -13.08 6.74
N SER A 321 -5.80 -13.48 5.55
CA SER A 321 -4.44 -13.97 5.30
C SER A 321 -3.87 -13.46 3.98
N HIS A 322 -2.59 -13.13 3.99
CA HIS A 322 -1.87 -12.61 2.84
C HIS A 322 -0.45 -13.20 2.80
N GLY A 323 0.01 -13.61 1.61
CA GLY A 323 1.29 -14.28 1.50
C GLY A 323 1.30 -15.64 2.22
N ASP A 324 2.29 -15.85 3.07
CA ASP A 324 2.52 -17.08 3.81
C ASP A 324 1.95 -17.04 5.24
N VAL A 325 1.11 -16.03 5.56
CA VAL A 325 0.70 -15.69 6.93
C VAL A 325 -0.81 -15.57 7.07
N ASP A 326 -1.32 -16.05 8.20
CA ASP A 326 -2.68 -15.88 8.69
C ASP A 326 -2.67 -14.93 9.90
N PHE A 327 -3.41 -13.82 9.79
CA PHE A 327 -3.54 -12.79 10.83
C PHE A 327 -4.74 -13.02 11.77
N GLY A 328 -5.47 -14.12 11.59
CA GLY A 328 -6.64 -14.44 12.39
C GLY A 328 -7.96 -13.88 11.81
N PRO A 329 -9.10 -14.34 12.33
CA PRO A 329 -10.42 -14.00 11.79
C PRO A 329 -10.76 -12.51 11.91
N GLU A 330 -10.24 -11.82 12.93
CA GLU A 330 -10.51 -10.40 13.15
C GLU A 330 -9.84 -9.48 12.10
N ALA A 331 -8.85 -9.99 11.36
CA ALA A 331 -8.21 -9.29 10.26
C ALA A 331 -9.12 -9.18 9.02
N ALA A 332 -10.11 -10.08 8.87
CA ALA A 332 -11.06 -10.03 7.77
C ALA A 332 -12.19 -9.04 8.09
N VAL A 333 -12.27 -7.96 7.31
CA VAL A 333 -13.25 -6.88 7.55
C VAL A 333 -14.05 -6.60 6.28
N ASP A 334 -15.39 -6.63 6.39
CA ASP A 334 -16.23 -6.02 5.35
C ASP A 334 -16.26 -4.50 5.56
N ILE A 335 -15.59 -3.79 4.68
CA ILE A 335 -15.45 -2.34 4.78
C ILE A 335 -16.74 -1.57 4.36
N ARG A 336 -17.70 -2.22 3.70
CA ARG A 336 -18.92 -1.56 3.19
C ARG A 336 -19.81 -1.00 4.29
N PRO A 337 -20.15 -1.75 5.36
CA PRO A 337 -20.89 -1.19 6.48
C PRO A 337 -20.19 0.00 7.14
N ILE A 338 -18.86 -0.05 7.26
CA ILE A 338 -18.08 1.01 7.85
C ILE A 338 -18.14 2.29 6.99
N ARG A 339 -17.97 2.17 5.67
CA ARG A 339 -18.14 3.29 4.74
C ARG A 339 -19.56 3.84 4.77
N ALA A 340 -20.57 2.97 4.82
CA ALA A 340 -21.97 3.37 4.91
C ALA A 340 -22.24 4.20 6.16
N ALA A 341 -21.75 3.79 7.33
CA ALA A 341 -21.87 4.55 8.57
C ALA A 341 -21.22 5.93 8.46
N TRP A 342 -20.08 6.03 7.80
CA TRP A 342 -19.43 7.32 7.51
C TRP A 342 -20.34 8.22 6.65
N TYR A 343 -20.96 7.69 5.58
CA TYR A 343 -21.86 8.46 4.71
C TYR A 343 -23.19 8.78 5.40
N GLU A 344 -23.74 7.92 6.25
CA GLU A 344 -24.92 8.25 7.08
C GLU A 344 -24.64 9.49 7.93
N ARG A 345 -23.45 9.61 8.50
CA ARG A 345 -23.04 10.79 9.27
C ARG A 345 -22.90 12.03 8.39
N TRP A 346 -22.07 11.97 7.36
CA TRP A 346 -21.63 13.19 6.67
C TRP A 346 -22.53 13.60 5.50
N LEU A 347 -23.20 12.65 4.86
CA LEU A 347 -24.13 12.96 3.75
C LEU A 347 -25.56 13.10 4.22
N LYS A 348 -26.03 12.27 5.18
CA LYS A 348 -27.41 12.31 5.68
C LYS A 348 -27.57 13.04 7.02
N GLY A 349 -26.47 13.42 7.69
CA GLY A 349 -26.53 14.13 8.97
C GLY A 349 -26.93 13.29 10.17
N ARG A 350 -26.94 11.95 10.05
CA ARG A 350 -27.25 11.05 11.17
C ARG A 350 -26.08 10.99 12.15
N SER A 351 -26.39 10.99 13.45
CA SER A 351 -25.37 10.94 14.51
C SER A 351 -25.45 9.71 15.39
N ASP A 352 -26.43 8.84 15.16
CA ASP A 352 -26.72 7.67 15.98
C ASP A 352 -25.50 6.72 15.97
N GLY A 353 -24.86 6.54 17.13
CA GLY A 353 -23.69 5.67 17.29
C GLY A 353 -22.34 6.17 16.72
N PHE A 354 -22.33 7.25 15.93
CA PHE A 354 -21.08 7.79 15.38
C PHE A 354 -20.25 8.45 16.50
N GLY A 355 -18.97 8.06 16.61
CA GLY A 355 -18.07 8.54 17.66
C GLY A 355 -18.12 7.75 18.97
N THR A 356 -19.14 6.90 19.17
CA THR A 356 -19.23 6.00 20.34
C THR A 356 -18.95 4.54 19.99
N GLU A 357 -19.08 4.19 18.71
CA GLU A 357 -18.92 2.82 18.21
C GLU A 357 -17.66 2.65 17.33
N VAL A 358 -17.20 1.43 17.26
CA VAL A 358 -16.09 1.00 16.39
C VAL A 358 -16.54 1.07 14.92
N PRO A 359 -15.72 1.63 13.99
CA PRO A 359 -14.33 2.08 14.19
C PRO A 359 -14.18 3.59 14.46
N PHE A 360 -15.25 4.36 14.68
CA PHE A 360 -15.20 5.82 14.73
C PHE A 360 -15.14 6.40 16.15
N ARG A 361 -14.99 5.53 17.17
CA ARG A 361 -14.81 5.97 18.56
C ARG A 361 -13.54 6.81 18.74
N THR A 362 -12.51 6.51 17.97
CA THR A 362 -11.24 7.27 17.92
C THR A 362 -10.88 7.60 16.48
N PRO A 363 -10.04 8.63 16.24
CA PRO A 363 -9.61 8.99 14.89
C PRO A 363 -8.82 7.89 14.19
N VAL A 364 -8.10 7.04 14.93
CA VAL A 364 -7.23 6.00 14.38
C VAL A 364 -7.62 4.65 14.92
N ARG A 365 -7.75 3.69 14.01
CA ARG A 365 -7.87 2.27 14.34
C ARG A 365 -6.86 1.48 13.52
N MET A 366 -6.03 0.68 14.20
CA MET A 366 -4.97 -0.07 13.56
C MET A 366 -4.92 -1.50 14.06
N PHE A 367 -4.54 -2.42 13.16
CA PHE A 367 -4.32 -3.82 13.51
C PHE A 367 -2.88 -4.02 13.96
N VAL A 368 -2.71 -4.44 15.21
CA VAL A 368 -1.42 -4.86 15.78
C VAL A 368 -1.21 -6.31 15.42
N MET A 369 -0.25 -6.61 14.56
CA MET A 369 0.11 -7.95 14.14
C MET A 369 0.96 -8.65 15.20
N GLY A 370 1.10 -9.99 15.17
CA GLY A 370 2.07 -10.75 15.97
C GLY A 370 1.57 -11.21 17.34
N SER A 371 0.26 -11.38 17.54
CA SER A 371 -0.27 -11.96 18.78
C SER A 371 -0.39 -13.49 18.75
N GLY A 372 -0.20 -14.12 17.57
CA GLY A 372 -0.32 -15.54 17.37
C GLY A 372 0.78 -16.37 18.04
N ASP A 373 0.60 -17.68 18.03
CA ASP A 373 1.55 -18.65 18.62
C ASP A 373 2.52 -19.24 17.59
N GLY A 374 2.40 -18.85 16.32
CA GLY A 374 3.29 -19.28 15.24
C GLY A 374 3.04 -20.72 14.75
N HIS A 375 1.91 -21.35 15.09
CA HIS A 375 1.60 -22.68 14.56
C HIS A 375 1.31 -22.63 13.05
N LYS A 376 1.42 -23.79 12.38
CA LYS A 376 1.04 -23.94 10.98
C LYS A 376 -0.46 -24.18 10.87
N THR A 377 -1.15 -23.32 10.17
CA THR A 377 -2.58 -23.46 9.89
C THR A 377 -2.87 -24.64 8.94
N PRO A 378 -4.12 -25.12 8.85
CA PRO A 378 -4.47 -26.21 7.93
C PRO A 378 -4.14 -25.94 6.45
N ASP A 379 -4.12 -24.68 6.02
CA ASP A 379 -3.72 -24.23 4.68
C ASP A 379 -2.21 -23.94 4.56
N GLY A 380 -1.41 -24.36 5.56
CA GLY A 380 0.05 -24.36 5.53
C GLY A 380 0.71 -23.03 5.89
N LYS A 381 -0.04 -22.04 6.36
CA LYS A 381 0.47 -20.71 6.70
C LYS A 381 0.92 -20.59 8.14
N LEU A 382 1.79 -19.61 8.41
CA LEU A 382 2.15 -19.22 9.76
C LEU A 382 0.98 -18.46 10.41
N TYR A 383 0.48 -18.92 11.57
CA TYR A 383 -0.48 -18.17 12.36
C TYR A 383 0.24 -17.05 13.14
N HIS A 384 0.27 -15.88 12.54
CA HIS A 384 0.87 -14.68 13.13
C HIS A 384 -0.10 -13.97 14.07
N GLY A 385 -1.41 -14.06 13.79
CA GLY A 385 -2.45 -13.44 14.59
C GLY A 385 -2.37 -11.92 14.63
N GLY A 386 -3.16 -11.33 15.49
CA GLY A 386 -3.19 -9.89 15.73
C GLY A 386 -4.45 -9.46 16.46
N TYR A 387 -4.60 -8.18 16.70
CA TYR A 387 -5.78 -7.57 17.32
C TYR A 387 -5.89 -6.09 16.94
N TRP A 388 -7.10 -5.56 17.02
CA TRP A 388 -7.36 -4.15 16.76
C TRP A 388 -7.05 -3.26 17.97
N ARG A 389 -6.41 -2.12 17.69
CA ARG A 389 -6.16 -1.03 18.65
C ARG A 389 -6.78 0.25 18.15
N ASP A 390 -7.49 0.94 19.04
CA ASP A 390 -7.98 2.29 18.85
C ASP A 390 -6.97 3.29 19.43
N ALA A 391 -6.75 4.42 18.77
CA ALA A 391 -5.79 5.43 19.16
C ALA A 391 -6.27 6.86 18.85
N ALA A 392 -5.78 7.81 19.63
CA ALA A 392 -6.10 9.22 19.45
C ALA A 392 -5.37 9.85 18.24
N ASP A 393 -4.25 9.26 17.83
CA ASP A 393 -3.41 9.79 16.75
C ASP A 393 -2.49 8.73 16.12
N TYR A 394 -1.90 9.07 14.96
CA TYR A 394 -0.80 8.34 14.33
C TYR A 394 0.26 9.34 13.81
N PRO A 395 1.58 9.08 14.05
CA PRO A 395 2.13 8.02 14.90
C PRO A 395 1.62 8.10 16.33
N LEU A 396 1.61 6.96 17.04
CA LEU A 396 1.17 6.94 18.44
C LEU A 396 2.01 7.90 19.30
N PRO A 397 1.41 8.83 20.05
CA PRO A 397 2.15 9.78 20.88
C PRO A 397 3.02 9.11 21.96
N GLU A 398 2.61 7.94 22.44
CA GLU A 398 3.33 7.16 23.43
C GLU A 398 4.46 6.29 22.86
N ALA A 399 4.51 6.11 21.54
CA ALA A 399 5.60 5.37 20.91
C ALA A 399 6.93 6.16 21.00
N ARG A 400 7.97 5.50 21.50
CA ARG A 400 9.27 6.12 21.72
C ARG A 400 10.25 5.68 20.65
N PRO A 401 10.81 6.61 19.84
CA PRO A 401 11.89 6.29 18.91
C PRO A 401 13.09 5.70 19.67
N THR A 402 13.33 4.42 19.48
CA THR A 402 14.39 3.67 20.16
C THR A 402 15.42 3.20 19.15
N LYS A 403 16.68 3.44 19.43
CA LYS A 403 17.80 3.08 18.57
C LYS A 403 18.30 1.67 18.88
N TYR A 404 18.48 0.87 17.85
CA TYR A 404 19.22 -0.37 17.89
C TYR A 404 20.40 -0.24 16.94
N TYR A 405 21.60 -0.38 17.49
CA TYR A 405 22.86 -0.18 16.76
C TYR A 405 23.33 -1.50 16.13
N LEU A 406 23.91 -1.37 14.95
CA LEU A 406 24.62 -2.44 14.27
C LEU A 406 25.98 -2.63 14.91
N HIS A 407 26.43 -3.89 15.07
CA HIS A 407 27.70 -4.24 15.69
C HIS A 407 28.50 -5.24 14.88
N ALA A 408 29.77 -5.39 15.18
CA ALA A 408 30.62 -6.46 14.66
C ALA A 408 29.98 -7.84 14.87
N GLY A 409 30.25 -8.76 13.94
CA GLY A 409 29.69 -10.11 13.99
C GLY A 409 28.18 -10.21 13.72
N GLY A 410 27.54 -9.14 13.18
CA GLY A 410 26.12 -9.15 12.85
C GLY A 410 25.18 -9.02 14.06
N ALA A 411 25.66 -8.49 15.19
CA ALA A 411 24.81 -8.25 16.35
C ALA A 411 24.02 -6.93 16.20
N LEU A 412 22.83 -6.91 16.80
CA LEU A 412 21.95 -5.74 16.88
C LEU A 412 21.58 -5.52 18.35
N SER A 413 21.83 -4.33 18.89
CA SER A 413 21.53 -4.03 20.30
C SER A 413 21.26 -2.54 20.55
N PRO A 414 20.60 -2.18 21.66
CA PRO A 414 20.41 -0.77 22.04
C PRO A 414 21.68 -0.07 22.52
N SER A 415 22.77 -0.81 22.79
CA SER A 415 24.04 -0.25 23.23
C SER A 415 24.81 0.40 22.09
N VAL A 416 25.42 1.55 22.31
CA VAL A 416 26.29 2.21 21.31
C VAL A 416 27.55 1.36 21.09
N PRO A 417 28.02 1.17 19.84
CA PRO A 417 29.28 0.47 19.56
C PRO A 417 30.47 1.11 20.32
N ALA A 418 31.31 0.26 20.88
CA ALA A 418 32.50 0.69 21.63
C ALA A 418 33.78 0.66 20.77
N GLU A 419 33.78 -0.12 19.71
CA GLU A 419 34.91 -0.33 18.77
C GLU A 419 35.31 0.97 18.10
N LYS A 420 36.61 1.24 18.01
CA LYS A 420 37.12 2.43 17.33
C LYS A 420 37.06 2.29 15.80
N GLN A 421 37.13 1.09 15.30
CA GLN A 421 37.03 0.76 13.88
C GLN A 421 36.29 -0.57 13.73
N SER A 422 35.17 -0.54 13.04
CA SER A 422 34.39 -1.74 12.75
C SER A 422 33.54 -1.49 11.51
N SER A 423 33.65 -2.38 10.53
CA SER A 423 32.89 -2.30 9.29
C SER A 423 32.68 -3.68 8.68
N THR A 424 31.69 -3.79 7.80
CA THR A 424 31.42 -4.97 6.98
C THR A 424 31.38 -4.55 5.53
N THR A 425 32.11 -5.27 4.69
CA THR A 425 32.24 -5.01 3.26
C THR A 425 31.60 -6.14 2.47
N PHE A 426 30.90 -5.79 1.39
CA PHE A 426 30.29 -6.75 0.47
C PHE A 426 30.36 -6.25 -0.99
N GLU A 427 30.31 -7.17 -1.93
CA GLU A 427 30.21 -6.86 -3.35
C GLU A 427 28.74 -6.84 -3.77
N PHE A 428 28.38 -5.86 -4.58
CA PHE A 428 27.09 -5.75 -5.24
C PHE A 428 27.27 -5.79 -6.76
N ASP A 429 26.79 -6.87 -7.37
CA ASP A 429 26.69 -7.03 -8.82
C ASP A 429 25.27 -6.68 -9.30
N PRO A 430 25.08 -5.59 -10.06
CA PRO A 430 23.78 -5.20 -10.60
C PRO A 430 23.14 -6.25 -11.51
N LYS A 431 23.91 -7.20 -12.04
CA LYS A 431 23.42 -8.30 -12.89
C LYS A 431 22.85 -9.48 -12.08
N ASN A 432 23.13 -9.53 -10.78
CA ASN A 432 22.64 -10.54 -9.86
C ASN A 432 21.98 -9.92 -8.62
N PRO A 433 20.94 -9.10 -8.77
CA PRO A 433 20.35 -8.36 -7.66
C PRO A 433 19.64 -9.29 -6.66
N VAL A 434 19.59 -8.84 -5.41
CA VAL A 434 18.80 -9.50 -4.35
C VAL A 434 17.33 -9.48 -4.73
N PRO A 435 16.63 -10.63 -4.72
CA PRO A 435 15.24 -10.69 -5.13
C PRO A 435 14.29 -10.08 -4.09
N THR A 436 13.19 -9.55 -4.59
CA THR A 436 12.04 -9.20 -3.77
C THR A 436 11.27 -10.45 -3.37
N VAL A 437 11.01 -10.62 -2.07
CA VAL A 437 10.15 -11.67 -1.52
C VAL A 437 9.11 -11.03 -0.62
N GLY A 438 7.91 -10.83 -1.13
CA GLY A 438 6.83 -10.19 -0.38
C GLY A 438 7.05 -8.72 -0.06
N GLY A 439 6.45 -8.27 1.06
CA GLY A 439 6.45 -6.88 1.50
C GLY A 439 5.35 -6.03 0.85
N CYS A 440 5.54 -4.71 0.90
CA CYS A 440 4.57 -3.73 0.41
C CYS A 440 4.64 -3.59 -1.11
N VAL A 441 4.13 -4.58 -1.81
CA VAL A 441 4.03 -4.63 -3.28
C VAL A 441 2.62 -5.00 -3.70
N CYS A 442 2.21 -4.62 -4.92
CA CYS A 442 0.94 -5.06 -5.50
C CYS A 442 0.98 -5.12 -7.02
N CYS A 443 -0.08 -5.71 -7.58
CA CYS A 443 -0.43 -5.62 -9.01
C CYS A 443 0.64 -6.17 -9.94
N ALA A 444 1.49 -7.05 -9.43
CA ALA A 444 2.67 -7.56 -10.11
C ALA A 444 3.00 -9.03 -9.76
N ARG A 445 1.99 -9.83 -9.39
CA ARG A 445 2.18 -11.25 -8.97
C ARG A 445 2.90 -12.11 -9.99
N GLN A 446 2.90 -11.70 -11.26
CA GLN A 446 3.63 -12.39 -12.33
C GLN A 446 5.16 -12.16 -12.29
N ILE A 447 5.60 -11.14 -11.56
CA ILE A 447 7.03 -10.79 -11.44
C ILE A 447 7.54 -10.81 -10.00
N MET A 448 6.67 -10.65 -9.00
CA MET A 448 7.03 -10.73 -7.58
C MET A 448 5.82 -11.07 -6.72
N ALA A 449 6.03 -11.79 -5.66
CA ALA A 449 5.01 -12.11 -4.67
C ALA A 449 4.73 -10.90 -3.78
N ASP A 450 3.48 -10.75 -3.33
CA ASP A 450 3.02 -9.70 -2.42
C ASP A 450 2.81 -10.21 -0.98
N GLY A 451 2.67 -9.28 -0.04
CA GLY A 451 2.23 -9.53 1.33
C GLY A 451 3.30 -10.11 2.27
N ALA A 452 2.83 -10.63 3.37
CA ALA A 452 3.65 -11.19 4.44
C ALA A 452 4.29 -12.51 4.02
N ARG A 453 5.61 -12.53 3.84
CA ARG A 453 6.33 -13.69 3.31
C ARG A 453 7.56 -14.04 4.13
N ASN A 454 7.83 -15.34 4.18
CA ASN A 454 9.11 -15.87 4.63
C ASN A 454 10.22 -15.43 3.67
N GLN A 455 11.32 -14.88 4.18
CA GLN A 455 12.43 -14.34 3.37
C GLN A 455 13.33 -15.45 2.80
N TRP A 456 12.70 -16.36 2.08
CA TRP A 456 13.34 -17.47 1.39
C TRP A 456 13.17 -17.34 -0.12
N GLY A 457 14.19 -17.77 -0.86
CA GLY A 457 14.11 -17.93 -2.31
C GLY A 457 13.13 -19.01 -2.72
N GLY A 458 12.95 -19.16 -4.03
CA GLY A 458 12.07 -20.17 -4.62
C GLY A 458 11.78 -19.83 -6.08
N GLU A 459 11.03 -20.67 -6.77
CA GLU A 459 10.66 -20.48 -8.17
C GLU A 459 9.92 -19.16 -8.45
N HIS A 460 9.28 -18.61 -7.41
CA HIS A 460 8.59 -17.33 -7.48
C HIS A 460 9.54 -16.11 -7.45
N THR A 461 10.84 -16.30 -7.18
CA THR A 461 11.82 -15.21 -7.16
C THR A 461 12.50 -15.03 -8.50
N PHE A 462 12.96 -13.81 -8.77
CA PHE A 462 13.57 -13.46 -10.05
C PHE A 462 15.00 -13.99 -10.21
N THR A 463 15.80 -13.87 -9.16
CA THR A 463 17.25 -14.09 -9.21
C THR A 463 17.75 -15.12 -8.19
N TRP A 464 16.86 -15.74 -7.40
CA TRP A 464 17.21 -16.70 -6.36
C TRP A 464 16.20 -17.86 -6.31
N PRO A 465 16.18 -18.75 -7.33
CA PRO A 465 15.16 -19.78 -7.46
C PRO A 465 15.30 -20.95 -6.46
N ALA A 466 16.43 -21.08 -5.79
CA ALA A 466 16.63 -22.11 -4.77
C ALA A 466 15.87 -21.79 -3.47
N PRO A 467 15.29 -22.78 -2.78
CA PRO A 467 14.58 -22.61 -1.51
C PRO A 467 15.57 -22.41 -0.34
N ILE A 468 16.35 -21.36 -0.40
CA ILE A 468 17.40 -20.98 0.55
C ILE A 468 17.09 -19.58 1.09
N PRO A 469 17.32 -19.30 2.38
CA PRO A 469 17.07 -17.99 2.94
C PRO A 469 17.89 -16.90 2.23
N LEU A 470 17.30 -15.72 2.05
CA LEU A 470 17.99 -14.57 1.44
C LEU A 470 19.22 -14.17 2.26
N SER A 471 19.18 -14.35 3.57
CA SER A 471 20.30 -14.13 4.48
C SER A 471 21.55 -14.99 4.21
N ALA A 472 21.43 -16.05 3.37
CA ALA A 472 22.57 -16.85 2.93
C ALA A 472 23.34 -16.24 1.74
N ARG A 473 22.85 -15.13 1.16
CA ARG A 473 23.57 -14.41 0.11
C ARG A 473 24.69 -13.58 0.70
N ASN A 474 25.85 -13.54 0.02
CA ASN A 474 26.99 -12.75 0.46
C ASN A 474 26.77 -11.23 0.36
N ASP A 475 25.78 -10.78 -0.44
CA ASP A 475 25.39 -9.39 -0.61
C ASP A 475 24.16 -8.99 0.24
N VAL A 476 23.80 -9.81 1.22
CA VAL A 476 22.80 -9.52 2.26
C VAL A 476 23.48 -9.57 3.62
N ILE A 477 23.70 -8.42 4.21
CA ILE A 477 24.38 -8.27 5.50
C ILE A 477 23.35 -8.25 6.62
N VAL A 478 23.46 -9.20 7.53
CA VAL A 478 22.47 -9.48 8.58
C VAL A 478 22.92 -8.95 9.92
N PHE A 479 22.02 -8.21 10.60
CA PHE A 479 22.20 -7.78 11.99
C PHE A 479 20.98 -8.22 12.80
N THR A 480 21.21 -8.97 13.91
CA THR A 480 20.11 -9.56 14.68
C THR A 480 20.31 -9.42 16.18
N THR A 481 19.21 -9.21 16.91
CA THR A 481 19.22 -9.20 18.38
C THR A 481 19.42 -10.61 18.94
N PRO A 482 19.85 -10.78 20.19
CA PRO A 482 19.56 -12.00 20.96
C PRO A 482 18.05 -12.30 20.95
N PRO A 483 17.61 -13.51 21.33
CA PRO A 483 16.19 -13.76 21.55
C PRO A 483 15.61 -12.74 22.54
N LEU A 484 14.47 -12.16 22.20
CA LEU A 484 13.81 -11.17 23.04
C LEU A 484 13.37 -11.80 24.38
N GLU A 485 13.66 -11.12 25.47
CA GLU A 485 13.27 -11.55 26.81
C GLU A 485 11.79 -11.31 27.11
N HIS A 486 11.19 -10.33 26.42
CA HIS A 486 9.79 -9.92 26.55
C HIS A 486 9.18 -9.60 25.18
N ASP A 487 7.85 -9.67 25.10
CA ASP A 487 7.12 -9.19 23.93
C ASP A 487 7.48 -7.70 23.71
N THR A 488 7.82 -7.36 22.47
CA THR A 488 8.25 -6.02 22.08
C THR A 488 7.34 -5.51 20.97
N GLU A 489 6.63 -4.42 21.22
CA GLU A 489 5.66 -3.87 20.27
C GLU A 489 6.19 -2.60 19.63
N ILE A 490 6.15 -2.54 18.30
CA ILE A 490 6.49 -1.37 17.49
C ILE A 490 5.27 -0.88 16.73
N VAL A 491 5.05 0.43 16.74
CA VAL A 491 3.92 1.05 16.04
C VAL A 491 4.32 2.38 15.43
N GLY A 492 4.48 2.43 14.13
CA GLY A 492 4.75 3.69 13.45
C GLY A 492 5.84 3.63 12.37
N PRO A 493 6.40 4.80 12.02
CA PRO A 493 7.43 4.94 11.00
C PRO A 493 8.77 4.38 11.46
N ILE A 494 9.47 3.72 10.54
CA ILE A 494 10.76 3.06 10.79
C ILE A 494 11.81 3.69 9.88
N SER A 495 13.03 3.88 10.40
CA SER A 495 14.15 4.35 9.59
C SER A 495 15.46 3.69 9.98
N VAL A 496 16.37 3.54 9.01
CA VAL A 496 17.75 3.11 9.22
C VAL A 496 18.66 4.30 8.93
N GLN A 497 19.50 4.65 9.88
CA GLN A 497 20.62 5.55 9.69
C GLN A 497 21.86 4.69 9.44
N LEU A 498 22.30 4.65 8.19
CA LEU A 498 23.45 3.85 7.77
C LEU A 498 24.64 4.77 7.48
N TRP A 499 25.81 4.47 8.02
CA TRP A 499 27.07 5.05 7.62
C TRP A 499 27.74 4.10 6.65
N ALA A 500 27.97 4.55 5.41
CA ALA A 500 28.48 3.68 4.39
C ALA A 500 29.33 4.41 3.35
N CYS A 501 30.21 3.67 2.67
CA CYS A 501 30.89 4.12 1.47
C CYS A 501 30.77 3.08 0.34
N SER A 502 31.15 3.47 -0.86
CA SER A 502 31.16 2.61 -2.03
C SER A 502 32.43 2.86 -2.85
N SER A 503 32.90 1.86 -3.58
CA SER A 503 33.92 2.01 -4.62
C SER A 503 33.37 2.69 -5.88
N ALA A 504 32.04 2.82 -5.99
CA ALA A 504 31.36 3.43 -7.12
C ALA A 504 30.94 4.89 -6.83
N VAL A 505 30.67 5.65 -7.89
CA VAL A 505 30.18 7.04 -7.81
C VAL A 505 28.69 7.12 -7.48
N ASP A 506 27.97 6.03 -7.57
CA ASP A 506 26.57 5.87 -7.16
C ASP A 506 26.30 4.40 -6.86
N THR A 507 25.43 4.12 -5.90
CA THR A 507 24.93 2.79 -5.54
C THR A 507 23.64 2.95 -4.74
N ASP A 508 22.93 1.86 -4.47
CA ASP A 508 21.77 1.87 -3.60
C ASP A 508 22.10 1.17 -2.28
N PHE A 509 21.45 1.61 -1.19
CA PHE A 509 21.36 0.83 0.04
C PHE A 509 19.90 0.53 0.34
N THR A 510 19.62 -0.73 0.63
CA THR A 510 18.30 -1.22 1.05
C THR A 510 18.35 -1.70 2.48
N ALA A 511 17.24 -1.61 3.18
CA ALA A 511 17.09 -2.18 4.51
C ALA A 511 15.75 -2.92 4.60
N LYS A 512 15.74 -4.08 5.27
CA LYS A 512 14.54 -4.86 5.60
C LYS A 512 14.47 -5.06 7.10
N LEU A 513 13.29 -4.89 7.68
CA LEU A 513 12.99 -5.29 9.05
C LEU A 513 12.29 -6.65 9.02
N ILE A 514 12.75 -7.58 9.84
CA ILE A 514 12.30 -8.98 9.86
C ILE A 514 11.99 -9.41 11.28
N ASP A 515 10.85 -10.06 11.46
CA ASP A 515 10.49 -10.80 12.67
C ASP A 515 10.96 -12.25 12.50
N VAL A 516 12.00 -12.63 13.24
CA VAL A 516 12.59 -13.96 13.18
C VAL A 516 11.96 -14.87 14.22
N TYR A 517 11.16 -15.80 13.76
CA TYR A 517 10.59 -16.87 14.56
C TYR A 517 11.62 -17.95 14.86
N PRO A 518 11.71 -18.43 16.08
CA PRO A 518 12.59 -19.56 16.40
C PRO A 518 12.12 -20.84 15.69
N PRO A 519 13.02 -21.81 15.48
CA PRO A 519 12.63 -23.14 15.03
C PRO A 519 11.54 -23.74 15.90
N SER A 520 10.55 -24.38 15.28
CA SER A 520 9.43 -25.04 15.92
C SER A 520 9.12 -26.39 15.26
N LYS A 521 8.20 -27.16 15.85
CA LYS A 521 7.71 -28.42 15.25
C LYS A 521 7.12 -28.19 13.85
N ASP A 522 6.40 -27.07 13.69
CA ASP A 522 5.68 -26.74 12.47
C ASP A 522 6.56 -26.05 11.43
N PHE A 523 7.58 -25.34 11.88
CA PHE A 523 8.58 -24.65 11.06
C PHE A 523 9.99 -25.00 11.60
N PRO A 524 10.53 -26.17 11.23
CA PRO A 524 11.82 -26.65 11.79
C PRO A 524 13.03 -25.76 11.49
N ALA A 525 12.97 -24.99 10.39
CA ALA A 525 14.01 -24.02 10.03
C ALA A 525 13.75 -22.61 10.61
N GLY A 526 12.69 -22.42 11.40
CA GLY A 526 12.20 -21.12 11.80
C GLY A 526 11.40 -20.45 10.67
N PHE A 527 11.11 -19.14 10.84
CA PHE A 527 10.39 -18.35 9.84
C PHE A 527 10.86 -16.89 9.90
N ASP A 528 11.32 -16.38 8.78
CA ASP A 528 11.85 -15.02 8.64
C ASP A 528 10.79 -14.10 8.02
N LEU A 529 9.92 -13.53 8.84
CA LEU A 529 8.79 -12.74 8.36
C LEU A 529 9.20 -11.30 8.04
N ILE A 530 9.01 -10.88 6.78
CA ILE A 530 9.19 -9.47 6.38
C ILE A 530 8.15 -8.57 7.07
N MET A 531 8.62 -7.49 7.70
CA MET A 531 7.76 -6.48 8.35
C MET A 531 7.71 -5.18 7.59
N GLY A 532 8.75 -4.83 6.87
CA GLY A 532 8.85 -3.65 6.03
C GLY A 532 10.22 -3.53 5.42
N ASP A 533 10.32 -2.80 4.31
CA ASP A 533 11.59 -2.56 3.62
C ASP A 533 11.64 -1.15 3.03
N GLY A 534 12.83 -0.72 2.65
CA GLY A 534 13.07 0.57 2.04
C GLY A 534 14.38 0.60 1.27
N VAL A 535 14.58 1.67 0.50
CA VAL A 535 15.75 1.92 -0.32
C VAL A 535 16.12 3.39 -0.31
N LEU A 536 17.41 3.67 -0.44
CA LEU A 536 17.91 5.01 -0.74
C LEU A 536 19.04 4.91 -1.74
N ARG A 537 18.90 5.62 -2.87
CA ARG A 537 19.89 5.73 -3.92
C ARG A 537 20.95 6.77 -3.55
N GLY A 538 22.22 6.44 -3.71
CA GLY A 538 23.35 7.26 -3.25
C GLY A 538 23.34 8.69 -3.74
N ARG A 539 22.98 8.93 -5.00
CA ARG A 539 22.88 10.27 -5.57
C ARG A 539 21.79 11.15 -4.94
N TYR A 540 20.80 10.55 -4.23
CA TYR A 540 19.70 11.26 -3.53
C TYR A 540 19.85 11.27 -1.99
N ARG A 541 21.03 10.86 -1.47
CA ARG A 541 21.27 10.77 -0.01
C ARG A 541 21.11 12.10 0.73
N GLU A 542 21.38 13.23 0.08
CA GLU A 542 21.31 14.56 0.67
C GLU A 542 19.98 15.27 0.39
N SER A 543 19.32 14.96 -0.73
CA SER A 543 18.08 15.63 -1.15
C SER A 543 17.27 14.76 -2.11
N ASP A 544 15.96 14.73 -1.94
CA ASP A 544 15.01 14.12 -2.89
C ASP A 544 14.74 15.03 -4.13
N LYS A 545 15.28 16.26 -4.13
CA LYS A 545 15.09 17.26 -5.20
C LYS A 545 16.29 17.42 -6.13
N SER A 546 17.47 16.97 -5.73
CA SER A 546 18.71 17.14 -6.50
C SER A 546 19.63 15.94 -6.38
N GLU A 547 20.35 15.66 -7.47
CA GLU A 547 21.34 14.59 -7.52
C GLU A 547 22.71 15.12 -7.07
N LYS A 548 23.43 14.30 -6.28
CA LYS A 548 24.82 14.53 -5.93
C LYS A 548 25.55 13.19 -5.88
N MET A 549 26.43 12.97 -6.85
CA MET A 549 27.21 11.74 -6.91
C MET A 549 28.08 11.57 -5.67
N MET A 550 28.40 10.33 -5.36
CA MET A 550 29.34 9.97 -4.30
C MET A 550 30.78 10.11 -4.78
N THR A 551 31.70 10.37 -3.85
CA THR A 551 33.12 10.18 -4.09
C THR A 551 33.47 8.75 -3.64
N PRO A 552 34.07 7.93 -4.50
CA PRO A 552 34.50 6.58 -4.14
C PRO A 552 35.34 6.55 -2.87
N GLY A 553 35.03 5.64 -1.95
CA GLY A 553 35.71 5.46 -0.68
C GLY A 553 35.34 6.47 0.43
N GLN A 554 34.65 7.56 0.10
CA GLN A 554 34.20 8.52 1.12
C GLN A 554 32.99 7.99 1.88
N VAL A 555 33.02 8.10 3.22
CA VAL A 555 31.91 7.70 4.11
C VAL A 555 30.81 8.77 4.13
N TYR A 556 29.58 8.33 4.00
CA TYR A 556 28.39 9.19 4.01
C TYR A 556 27.30 8.62 4.94
N PRO A 557 26.47 9.48 5.55
CA PRO A 557 25.23 9.04 6.18
C PRO A 557 24.14 8.80 5.14
N PHE A 558 23.39 7.68 5.28
CA PHE A 558 22.21 7.34 4.52
C PHE A 558 21.04 7.19 5.45
N ARG A 559 19.98 7.93 5.23
CA ARG A 559 18.72 7.77 5.98
C ARG A 559 17.69 7.03 5.15
N ILE A 560 17.61 5.73 5.33
CA ILE A 560 16.67 4.85 4.63
C ILE A 560 15.35 4.84 5.42
N THR A 561 14.26 5.31 4.82
CA THR A 561 12.92 5.18 5.40
C THR A 561 12.33 3.85 4.95
N LEU A 562 11.79 3.06 5.87
CA LEU A 562 11.10 1.81 5.57
C LEU A 562 9.58 2.04 5.52
N ASP A 563 8.85 1.08 4.96
CA ASP A 563 7.41 1.04 5.13
C ASP A 563 7.06 0.98 6.63
N PRO A 564 5.99 1.66 7.07
CA PRO A 564 5.59 1.66 8.48
C PRO A 564 5.05 0.29 8.89
N CYS A 565 5.14 -0.01 10.17
CA CYS A 565 4.72 -1.29 10.73
C CYS A 565 3.96 -1.10 12.04
N CYS A 566 3.07 -2.05 12.34
CA CYS A 566 2.44 -2.22 13.63
C CYS A 566 2.49 -3.71 14.00
N ASN A 567 3.49 -4.07 14.80
CA ASN A 567 3.79 -5.48 15.11
C ASN A 567 4.25 -5.69 16.54
N ARG A 568 3.88 -6.83 17.10
CA ARG A 568 4.39 -7.36 18.35
C ARG A 568 5.36 -8.49 18.05
N PHE A 569 6.66 -8.25 18.27
CA PHE A 569 7.67 -9.28 18.31
C PHE A 569 7.55 -10.05 19.62
N LYS A 570 7.32 -11.34 19.55
CA LYS A 570 7.10 -12.17 20.75
C LYS A 570 8.41 -12.44 21.48
N LYS A 571 8.31 -12.71 22.80
CA LYS A 571 9.40 -13.30 23.58
C LYS A 571 9.96 -14.53 22.86
N GLY A 572 11.30 -14.63 22.76
CA GLY A 572 12.00 -15.69 22.05
C GLY A 572 12.22 -15.44 20.56
N HIS A 573 11.46 -14.52 19.94
CA HIS A 573 11.76 -14.05 18.58
C HIS A 573 13.02 -13.16 18.58
N ARG A 574 13.48 -12.80 17.39
CA ARG A 574 14.56 -11.83 17.22
C ARG A 574 14.13 -10.72 16.26
N ILE A 575 14.58 -9.51 16.53
CA ILE A 575 14.51 -8.40 15.58
C ILE A 575 15.74 -8.51 14.68
N ARG A 576 15.55 -8.56 13.37
CA ARG A 576 16.63 -8.62 12.39
C ARG A 576 16.52 -7.49 11.39
N VAL A 577 17.66 -6.94 11.00
CA VAL A 577 17.81 -5.96 9.93
C VAL A 577 18.74 -6.54 8.87
N ASP A 578 18.25 -6.67 7.64
CA ASP A 578 19.03 -7.08 6.49
C ASP A 578 19.38 -5.85 5.66
N ILE A 579 20.66 -5.59 5.43
CA ILE A 579 21.16 -4.51 4.58
C ILE A 579 21.70 -5.10 3.29
N SER A 580 21.36 -4.49 2.15
CA SER A 580 21.86 -4.86 0.83
C SER A 580 21.90 -3.64 -0.10
N SER A 581 22.20 -3.85 -1.38
CA SER A 581 22.20 -2.80 -2.40
C SER A 581 21.16 -3.00 -3.50
N SER A 582 20.21 -3.89 -3.32
CA SER A 582 19.10 -4.12 -4.26
C SER A 582 17.92 -4.82 -3.62
N ASN A 583 16.74 -4.68 -4.23
CA ASN A 583 15.50 -5.37 -3.89
C ASN A 583 14.66 -5.44 -5.17
N PHE A 584 15.00 -6.40 -6.04
CA PHE A 584 14.53 -6.48 -7.41
C PHE A 584 13.51 -7.60 -7.59
N PRO A 585 12.38 -7.40 -8.27
CA PRO A 585 12.01 -6.23 -9.08
C PRO A 585 11.05 -5.24 -8.39
N ARG A 586 11.04 -5.16 -7.05
CA ARG A 586 10.30 -4.08 -6.39
C ARG A 586 10.80 -2.71 -6.85
N PHE A 587 12.13 -2.57 -6.87
CA PHE A 587 12.83 -1.37 -7.33
C PHE A 587 13.73 -1.70 -8.52
N ASP A 588 13.97 -0.72 -9.37
CA ASP A 588 14.98 -0.82 -10.41
C ASP A 588 16.39 -0.86 -9.81
N VAL A 589 17.28 -1.57 -10.49
CA VAL A 589 18.65 -1.78 -10.05
C VAL A 589 19.51 -0.57 -10.38
N ASN A 590 20.33 -0.10 -9.42
CA ASN A 590 21.35 0.91 -9.70
C ASN A 590 22.50 0.27 -10.49
N PRO A 591 22.88 0.80 -11.66
CA PRO A 591 24.01 0.29 -12.45
C PRO A 591 25.39 0.61 -11.84
N ASN A 592 25.46 1.40 -10.77
CA ASN A 592 26.65 1.91 -10.07
C ASN A 592 27.55 2.83 -10.93
N SER A 593 27.23 3.02 -12.23
CA SER A 593 28.06 3.76 -13.19
C SER A 593 27.97 5.28 -13.07
N GLY A 594 26.98 5.81 -12.33
CA GLY A 594 26.69 7.23 -12.27
C GLY A 594 25.98 7.79 -13.51
N GLU A 595 25.76 6.97 -14.53
CA GLU A 595 25.01 7.36 -15.72
C GLU A 595 23.55 7.66 -15.38
N PRO A 596 22.79 8.39 -16.26
CA PRO A 596 21.36 8.58 -16.06
C PRO A 596 20.61 7.26 -15.98
N MET A 597 19.71 7.13 -15.00
CA MET A 597 19.01 5.88 -14.72
C MET A 597 18.09 5.40 -15.85
N HIS A 598 17.68 6.29 -16.74
CA HIS A 598 16.83 5.98 -17.90
C HIS A 598 17.62 5.64 -19.17
N ASP A 599 18.94 5.87 -19.19
CA ASP A 599 19.81 5.62 -20.38
C ASP A 599 21.24 5.17 -20.03
N TYR A 600 21.43 4.38 -18.99
CA TYR A 600 22.75 3.83 -18.70
C TYR A 600 23.15 2.76 -19.73
N ARG A 601 24.45 2.63 -19.95
CA ARG A 601 25.06 1.66 -20.86
C ARG A 601 25.97 0.67 -20.15
N ARG A 602 26.43 1.03 -18.95
CA ARG A 602 27.37 0.22 -18.17
C ARG A 602 26.75 -0.18 -16.85
N MET A 603 27.01 -1.42 -16.45
CA MET A 603 26.76 -1.93 -15.09
C MET A 603 28.12 -2.26 -14.48
N ILE A 604 28.37 -1.75 -13.29
CA ILE A 604 29.66 -1.86 -12.59
C ILE A 604 29.42 -2.55 -11.25
N THR A 605 30.17 -3.60 -10.95
CA THR A 605 30.19 -4.19 -9.61
C THR A 605 30.77 -3.18 -8.63
N ALA A 606 30.08 -2.92 -7.54
CA ALA A 606 30.50 -2.02 -6.48
C ALA A 606 30.91 -2.81 -5.23
N VAL A 607 31.99 -2.37 -4.59
CA VAL A 607 32.38 -2.80 -3.24
C VAL A 607 31.81 -1.79 -2.27
N ASN A 608 30.83 -2.21 -1.47
CA ASN A 608 30.13 -1.38 -0.51
C ASN A 608 30.54 -1.75 0.92
N THR A 609 30.79 -0.74 1.75
CA THR A 609 31.19 -0.93 3.16
C THR A 609 30.21 -0.25 4.08
N ILE A 610 29.71 -0.97 5.07
CA ILE A 610 28.84 -0.49 6.15
C ILE A 610 29.70 -0.34 7.40
N TYR A 611 29.65 0.84 8.03
CA TYR A 611 30.36 1.14 9.27
C TYR A 611 29.44 0.94 10.48
N HIS A 612 29.98 0.36 11.52
CA HIS A 612 29.29 0.10 12.78
C HIS A 612 30.28 0.24 13.96
N ASP A 613 31.11 1.25 13.88
CA ASP A 613 32.03 1.67 14.93
C ASP A 613 31.45 2.84 15.76
N ARG A 614 32.22 3.29 16.75
CA ARG A 614 31.80 4.35 17.65
C ARG A 614 31.57 5.70 16.96
N GLU A 615 32.34 6.01 15.93
CA GLU A 615 32.24 7.27 15.20
C GLU A 615 31.12 7.22 14.14
N HIS A 616 30.95 6.04 13.53
CA HIS A 616 29.97 5.79 12.46
C HIS A 616 28.95 4.72 12.94
N ALA A 617 28.23 5.04 14.00
CA ALA A 617 27.28 4.12 14.64
C ALA A 617 26.00 3.97 13.82
N SER A 618 26.01 3.07 12.82
CA SER A 618 24.81 2.70 12.06
C SER A 618 23.74 2.09 12.96
N GLN A 619 22.47 2.43 12.69
CA GLN A 619 21.37 2.05 13.59
C GLN A 619 20.04 1.97 12.87
N ILE A 620 19.12 1.15 13.36
CA ILE A 620 17.69 1.24 13.07
C ILE A 620 16.98 1.96 14.21
N VAL A 621 16.02 2.81 13.86
CA VAL A 621 15.15 3.51 14.82
C VAL A 621 13.77 2.89 14.75
N LEU A 622 13.33 2.28 15.85
CA LEU A 622 12.05 1.61 16.00
C LEU A 622 11.14 2.39 16.96
N PRO A 623 9.86 2.62 16.60
CA PRO A 623 8.89 3.28 17.47
C PRO A 623 8.33 2.29 18.49
N LEU A 624 9.04 2.10 19.61
CA LEU A 624 8.67 1.15 20.66
C LEU A 624 7.55 1.69 21.55
N LEU A 625 6.57 0.84 21.85
CA LEU A 625 5.64 1.11 22.94
C LEU A 625 6.25 0.71 24.30
N PRO A 626 6.01 1.50 25.36
CA PRO A 626 6.39 1.12 26.71
C PRO A 626 5.79 -0.22 27.11
N ALA A 627 6.59 -1.08 27.78
CA ALA A 627 6.11 -2.36 28.29
C ALA A 627 4.96 -2.15 29.29
N GLY A 628 3.88 -2.92 29.19
CA GLY A 628 2.82 -2.96 30.20
C GLY A 628 1.60 -2.05 29.96
N ARG A 629 1.29 -1.69 28.72
CA ARG A 629 -0.01 -1.04 28.38
C ARG A 629 -0.82 -1.83 27.38
#